data_c23f2581c011b555efd26c884fe1c35f
#
_entry.id   c23f2581c011b555efd26c884fe1c35f
#
_cell.length_a   1.000
_cell.length_b   1.000
_cell.length_c   1.000
_cell.angle_alpha   90.00
_cell.angle_beta   90.00
_cell.angle_gamma   90.00
#
_symmetry.space_group_name_H-M   'P 1'
#
loop_
_entity.id
_entity.type
_entity.pdbx_description
1 polymer ?
#
loop_
_entity_poly.entity_id
_entity_poly.type
_entity_poly.pdbx_seq_one_letter_code
_entity_poly.pdbx_strand_id
1 'polypeptide(L)'
;MAFFDTIARGWAISKLSFGVIWRDPELLVYMFISSIMLGLTIFAGALPGIGYEREMPMFDWAMTTDPDTGETMATVPYLGWIFITYALGATFVVFWNCAITYSAHMRLTGGDPRFMTGISAAMRHLPTIVAWGIITGIFGILMRLIRDAAANSKNPAMQVVGAIFAFIAETAWWITTFFIIPMIVLEGKGVRDAFNSSKGLFVKTWGENITSSLGVGLIGFLLVILAFAVGIPLILVDLVLPGIVAIVVLMLLAILWTNTAEVVVVAALYEFAKTGEMPDLDGTGKQVQERLGWENESPEMQAWRKGTA
;
A
#
# COMPACT_ATOMS: atom_id res chain seq x y z
N MET A 1 -21.53 -20.77 -4.33
CA MET A 1 -21.75 -20.08 -3.05
C MET A 1 -20.50 -19.35 -2.59
N ALA A 2 -19.33 -19.97 -2.48
CA ALA A 2 -18.11 -19.31 -1.95
C ALA A 2 -17.70 -17.97 -2.63
N PHE A 3 -17.86 -17.81 -3.93
CA PHE A 3 -17.49 -16.60 -4.66
C PHE A 3 -18.36 -15.38 -4.27
N PHE A 4 -19.69 -15.56 -4.24
CA PHE A 4 -20.60 -14.48 -3.85
C PHE A 4 -20.48 -14.11 -2.38
N ASP A 5 -20.16 -15.09 -1.51
CA ASP A 5 -19.92 -14.82 -0.09
C ASP A 5 -18.61 -14.04 0.11
N THR A 6 -17.59 -14.29 -0.71
CA THR A 6 -16.34 -13.51 -0.69
C THR A 6 -16.58 -12.06 -1.12
N ILE A 7 -17.37 -11.85 -2.18
CA ILE A 7 -17.76 -10.50 -2.63
C ILE A 7 -18.55 -9.78 -1.54
N ALA A 8 -19.54 -10.44 -0.94
CA ALA A 8 -20.37 -9.85 0.11
C ALA A 8 -19.56 -9.45 1.35
N ARG A 9 -18.57 -10.27 1.73
CA ARG A 9 -17.63 -9.96 2.83
C ARG A 9 -16.76 -8.76 2.51
N GLY A 10 -16.15 -8.74 1.32
CA GLY A 10 -15.36 -7.62 0.87
C GLY A 10 -16.15 -6.32 0.80
N TRP A 11 -17.37 -6.38 0.31
CA TRP A 11 -18.28 -5.23 0.28
C TRP A 11 -18.59 -4.67 1.68
N ALA A 12 -18.79 -5.56 2.66
CA ALA A 12 -19.07 -5.14 4.04
C ALA A 12 -17.89 -4.37 4.65
N ILE A 13 -16.64 -4.89 4.51
CA ILE A 13 -15.43 -4.20 4.98
C ILE A 13 -15.24 -2.85 4.25
N SER A 14 -15.48 -2.84 2.94
CA SER A 14 -15.36 -1.62 2.15
C SER A 14 -16.38 -0.55 2.56
N LYS A 15 -17.59 -0.93 2.93
CA LYS A 15 -18.57 0.01 3.49
C LYS A 15 -18.07 0.72 4.74
N LEU A 16 -17.42 -0.02 5.65
CA LEU A 16 -16.82 0.56 6.85
C LEU A 16 -15.77 1.61 6.48
N SER A 17 -14.86 1.27 5.55
CA SER A 17 -13.82 2.18 5.09
C SER A 17 -14.39 3.41 4.40
N PHE A 18 -15.40 3.24 3.56
CA PHE A 18 -16.08 4.36 2.91
C PHE A 18 -16.77 5.27 3.91
N GLY A 19 -17.39 4.70 4.95
CA GLY A 19 -18.00 5.46 6.05
C GLY A 19 -16.98 6.34 6.77
N VAL A 20 -15.78 5.83 7.03
CA VAL A 20 -14.68 6.60 7.64
C VAL A 20 -14.21 7.72 6.70
N ILE A 21 -13.90 7.38 5.44
CA ILE A 21 -13.41 8.37 4.46
C ILE A 21 -14.44 9.47 4.20
N TRP A 22 -15.73 9.13 4.17
CA TRP A 22 -16.79 10.11 3.95
C TRP A 22 -16.94 11.11 5.09
N ARG A 23 -16.65 10.67 6.33
CA ARG A 23 -16.67 11.54 7.51
C ARG A 23 -15.40 12.37 7.63
N ASP A 24 -14.26 11.82 7.21
CA ASP A 24 -12.94 12.44 7.30
C ASP A 24 -12.29 12.53 5.91
N PRO A 25 -12.76 13.42 5.02
CA PRO A 25 -12.21 13.55 3.67
C PRO A 25 -10.73 13.98 3.64
N GLU A 26 -10.20 14.50 4.74
CA GLU A 26 -8.77 14.77 4.88
C GLU A 26 -7.88 13.52 4.75
N LEU A 27 -8.42 12.31 4.94
CA LEU A 27 -7.70 11.07 4.66
C LEU A 27 -7.33 10.95 3.18
N LEU A 28 -8.21 11.41 2.29
CA LEU A 28 -7.91 11.49 0.85
C LEU A 28 -6.84 12.54 0.55
N VAL A 29 -6.81 13.65 1.31
CA VAL A 29 -5.78 14.69 1.15
C VAL A 29 -4.41 14.13 1.51
N TYR A 30 -4.28 13.35 2.58
CA TYR A 30 -3.01 12.68 2.92
C TYR A 30 -2.55 11.75 1.79
N MET A 31 -3.46 10.93 1.23
CA MET A 31 -3.13 10.03 0.13
C MET A 31 -2.74 10.80 -1.14
N PHE A 32 -3.42 11.91 -1.43
CA PHE A 32 -3.11 12.78 -2.56
C PHE A 32 -1.70 13.37 -2.43
N ILE A 33 -1.36 13.92 -1.25
CA ILE A 33 -0.01 14.45 -0.99
C ILE A 33 1.04 13.34 -1.10
N SER A 34 0.75 12.15 -0.53
CA SER A 34 1.61 10.98 -0.66
C SER A 34 1.89 10.63 -2.11
N SER A 35 0.86 10.61 -2.94
CA SER A 35 0.97 10.29 -4.37
C SER A 35 1.80 11.32 -5.14
N ILE A 36 1.63 12.61 -4.86
CA ILE A 36 2.45 13.68 -5.45
C ILE A 36 3.91 13.52 -5.02
N MET A 37 4.18 13.33 -3.73
CA MET A 37 5.55 13.19 -3.22
C MET A 37 6.23 11.94 -3.80
N LEU A 38 5.50 10.82 -3.93
CA LEU A 38 6.01 9.62 -4.58
C LEU A 38 6.30 9.88 -6.07
N GLY A 39 5.38 10.54 -6.80
CA GLY A 39 5.57 10.91 -8.20
C GLY A 39 6.81 11.80 -8.40
N LEU A 40 7.00 12.80 -7.53
CA LEU A 40 8.17 13.68 -7.57
C LEU A 40 9.48 12.92 -7.30
N THR A 41 9.48 11.95 -6.35
CA THR A 41 10.67 11.15 -6.09
C THR A 41 11.00 10.18 -7.22
N ILE A 42 9.98 9.58 -7.86
CA ILE A 42 10.17 8.74 -9.05
C ILE A 42 10.75 9.58 -10.19
N PHE A 43 10.18 10.75 -10.45
CA PHE A 43 10.67 11.68 -11.47
C PHE A 43 12.11 12.12 -11.19
N ALA A 44 12.41 12.52 -9.94
CA ALA A 44 13.76 12.89 -9.54
C ALA A 44 14.76 11.74 -9.71
N GLY A 45 14.35 10.50 -9.41
CA GLY A 45 15.17 9.31 -9.62
C GLY A 45 15.49 9.02 -11.09
N ALA A 46 14.50 9.23 -11.96
CA ALA A 46 14.64 8.99 -13.40
C ALA A 46 15.35 10.14 -14.13
N LEU A 47 15.31 11.36 -13.59
CA LEU A 47 15.77 12.57 -14.26
C LEU A 47 17.22 12.51 -14.78
N PRO A 48 18.23 11.99 -14.04
CA PRO A 48 19.58 11.92 -14.55
C PRO A 48 19.73 10.98 -15.76
N GLY A 49 19.02 9.84 -15.78
CA GLY A 49 19.00 8.94 -16.92
C GLY A 49 18.37 9.57 -18.16
N ILE A 50 17.22 10.23 -17.98
CA ILE A 50 16.54 10.97 -19.06
C ILE A 50 17.42 12.11 -19.58
N GLY A 51 18.11 12.82 -18.68
CA GLY A 51 19.00 13.92 -19.05
C GLY A 51 20.22 13.44 -19.83
N TYR A 52 20.78 12.28 -19.47
CA TYR A 52 21.86 11.63 -20.24
C TYR A 52 21.40 11.28 -21.66
N GLU A 53 20.26 10.62 -21.82
CA GLU A 53 19.68 10.29 -23.14
C GLU A 53 19.41 11.53 -24.01
N ARG A 54 19.22 12.70 -23.40
CA ARG A 54 19.03 13.99 -24.07
C ARG A 54 20.33 14.80 -24.23
N GLU A 55 21.47 14.17 -24.01
CA GLU A 55 22.80 14.77 -24.13
C GLU A 55 22.98 16.05 -23.29
N MET A 56 22.39 16.09 -22.09
CA MET A 56 22.53 17.19 -21.14
C MET A 56 23.82 17.02 -20.32
N PRO A 57 24.85 17.88 -20.49
CA PRO A 57 26.19 17.65 -19.89
C PRO A 57 26.17 17.52 -18.36
N MET A 58 25.18 18.14 -17.70
CA MET A 58 25.04 18.06 -16.24
C MET A 58 24.69 16.66 -15.74
N PHE A 59 24.28 15.74 -16.62
CA PHE A 59 23.90 14.36 -16.30
C PHE A 59 24.85 13.30 -16.89
N ASP A 60 25.99 13.68 -17.46
CA ASP A 60 27.00 12.75 -17.99
C ASP A 60 27.52 11.77 -16.93
N TRP A 61 27.40 12.12 -15.66
CA TRP A 61 27.76 11.25 -14.54
C TRP A 61 26.80 10.07 -14.33
N ALA A 62 25.59 10.10 -14.92
CA ALA A 62 24.56 9.09 -14.66
C ALA A 62 24.83 7.77 -15.39
N MET A 63 25.33 7.85 -16.61
CA MET A 63 25.56 6.70 -17.47
C MET A 63 26.98 6.69 -17.99
N THR A 64 27.48 5.51 -18.36
CA THR A 64 28.73 5.34 -19.04
C THR A 64 28.56 4.33 -20.18
N THR A 65 29.21 4.55 -21.32
CA THR A 65 29.18 3.64 -22.43
C THR A 65 30.51 2.87 -22.48
N ASP A 66 30.42 1.55 -22.49
CA ASP A 66 31.57 0.67 -22.63
C ASP A 66 32.16 0.86 -24.06
N PRO A 67 33.42 1.27 -24.20
CA PRO A 67 34.02 1.52 -25.50
C PRO A 67 34.16 0.25 -26.37
N ASP A 68 34.23 -0.94 -25.76
CA ASP A 68 34.45 -2.20 -26.45
C ASP A 68 33.12 -2.84 -26.93
N THR A 69 32.06 -2.71 -26.14
CA THR A 69 30.75 -3.33 -26.44
C THR A 69 29.73 -2.35 -26.97
N GLY A 70 29.91 -1.04 -26.73
CA GLY A 70 28.93 0.00 -27.04
C GLY A 70 27.71 -0.02 -26.12
N GLU A 71 27.73 -0.85 -25.07
CA GLU A 71 26.62 -0.93 -24.09
C GLU A 71 26.68 0.24 -23.11
N THR A 72 25.52 0.87 -22.87
CA THR A 72 25.38 1.95 -21.90
C THR A 72 24.93 1.38 -20.57
N MET A 73 25.67 1.68 -19.50
CA MET A 73 25.42 1.19 -18.16
C MET A 73 25.27 2.34 -17.16
N ALA A 74 24.45 2.13 -16.13
CA ALA A 74 24.30 3.06 -15.01
C ALA A 74 25.61 3.11 -14.19
N THR A 75 26.08 4.32 -13.90
CA THR A 75 27.25 4.50 -13.02
C THR A 75 26.91 4.21 -11.54
N VAL A 76 27.93 3.93 -10.73
CA VAL A 76 27.76 3.73 -9.29
C VAL A 76 27.11 4.97 -8.59
N PRO A 77 27.48 6.22 -8.89
CA PRO A 77 26.78 7.39 -8.38
C PRO A 77 25.29 7.43 -8.73
N TYR A 78 24.93 7.05 -9.96
CA TYR A 78 23.53 7.01 -10.38
C TYR A 78 22.74 5.91 -9.67
N LEU A 79 23.32 4.73 -9.47
CA LEU A 79 22.70 3.68 -8.66
C LEU A 79 22.47 4.15 -7.22
N GLY A 80 23.44 4.87 -6.64
CA GLY A 80 23.28 5.52 -5.32
C GLY A 80 22.13 6.55 -5.29
N TRP A 81 22.02 7.36 -6.34
CA TRP A 81 20.93 8.32 -6.53
C TRP A 81 19.55 7.64 -6.60
N ILE A 82 19.45 6.58 -7.42
CA ILE A 82 18.22 5.76 -7.51
C ILE A 82 17.85 5.19 -6.15
N PHE A 83 18.84 4.66 -5.41
CA PHE A 83 18.59 4.14 -4.05
C PHE A 83 18.05 5.21 -3.11
N ILE A 84 18.67 6.39 -3.08
CA ILE A 84 18.23 7.49 -2.20
C ILE A 84 16.81 7.94 -2.55
N THR A 85 16.51 8.14 -3.83
CA THR A 85 15.17 8.57 -4.26
C THR A 85 14.13 7.50 -3.99
N TYR A 86 14.46 6.22 -4.14
CA TYR A 86 13.58 5.10 -3.82
C TYR A 86 13.27 5.02 -2.31
N ALA A 87 14.31 5.15 -1.49
CA ALA A 87 14.17 5.15 -0.02
C ALA A 87 13.37 6.37 0.48
N LEU A 88 13.55 7.54 -0.13
CA LEU A 88 12.76 8.74 0.16
C LEU A 88 11.30 8.55 -0.23
N GLY A 89 11.02 8.02 -1.43
CA GLY A 89 9.67 7.73 -1.88
C GLY A 89 8.96 6.75 -0.94
N ALA A 90 9.63 5.66 -0.56
CA ALA A 90 9.11 4.71 0.42
C ALA A 90 8.85 5.37 1.78
N THR A 91 9.76 6.23 2.25
CA THR A 91 9.58 6.97 3.51
C THR A 91 8.35 7.88 3.47
N PHE A 92 8.13 8.61 2.37
CA PHE A 92 6.93 9.44 2.22
C PHE A 92 5.65 8.62 2.25
N VAL A 93 5.60 7.50 1.53
CA VAL A 93 4.44 6.59 1.55
C VAL A 93 4.17 6.08 2.97
N VAL A 94 5.20 5.62 3.68
CA VAL A 94 5.08 5.15 5.07
C VAL A 94 4.59 6.27 6.00
N PHE A 95 5.14 7.47 5.86
CA PHE A 95 4.75 8.62 6.68
C PHE A 95 3.25 8.96 6.54
N TRP A 96 2.77 9.07 5.31
CA TRP A 96 1.37 9.39 5.06
C TRP A 96 0.44 8.24 5.44
N ASN A 97 0.85 6.99 5.24
CA ASN A 97 0.09 5.84 5.72
C ASN A 97 0.00 5.83 7.26
N CYS A 98 1.05 6.23 7.98
CA CYS A 98 0.98 6.41 9.43
C CYS A 98 -0.03 7.50 9.82
N ALA A 99 -0.06 8.63 9.10
CA ALA A 99 -1.01 9.70 9.36
C ALA A 99 -2.47 9.24 9.11
N ILE A 100 -2.72 8.53 8.00
CA ILE A 100 -4.03 7.95 7.68
C ILE A 100 -4.44 6.94 8.75
N THR A 101 -3.54 6.00 9.09
CA THR A 101 -3.81 4.93 10.06
C THR A 101 -4.19 5.51 11.42
N TYR A 102 -3.46 6.52 11.91
CA TYR A 102 -3.74 7.16 13.19
C TYR A 102 -5.10 7.86 13.19
N SER A 103 -5.38 8.65 12.15
CA SER A 103 -6.65 9.37 12.02
C SER A 103 -7.83 8.41 11.86
N ALA A 104 -7.68 7.37 11.03
CA ALA A 104 -8.70 6.33 10.85
C ALA A 104 -8.97 5.57 12.17
N HIS A 105 -7.92 5.17 12.89
CA HIS A 105 -8.07 4.53 14.19
C HIS A 105 -8.80 5.43 15.20
N MET A 106 -8.44 6.71 15.27
CA MET A 106 -9.13 7.67 16.14
C MET A 106 -10.61 7.75 15.79
N ARG A 107 -10.99 7.83 14.50
CA ARG A 107 -12.40 7.84 14.07
C ARG A 107 -13.11 6.54 14.42
N LEU A 108 -12.48 5.40 14.20
CA LEU A 108 -13.03 4.08 14.48
C LEU A 108 -13.26 3.82 15.98
N THR A 109 -12.50 4.50 16.85
CA THR A 109 -12.63 4.44 18.31
C THR A 109 -13.50 5.57 18.89
N GLY A 110 -14.24 6.30 18.05
CA GLY A 110 -15.22 7.30 18.46
C GLY A 110 -14.66 8.72 18.65
N GLY A 111 -13.38 8.95 18.30
CA GLY A 111 -12.77 10.28 18.32
C GLY A 111 -13.08 11.10 17.07
N ASP A 112 -12.63 12.35 17.05
CA ASP A 112 -12.76 13.28 15.93
C ASP A 112 -11.36 13.77 15.51
N PRO A 113 -10.70 13.10 14.52
CA PRO A 113 -9.38 13.47 14.08
C PRO A 113 -9.45 14.81 13.31
N ARG A 114 -8.44 15.66 13.53
CA ARG A 114 -8.21 16.85 12.72
C ARG A 114 -7.02 16.61 11.80
N PHE A 115 -6.94 17.34 10.68
CA PHE A 115 -5.85 17.20 9.71
C PHE A 115 -4.44 17.14 10.34
N MET A 116 -4.13 18.01 11.31
CA MET A 116 -2.82 17.99 11.97
C MET A 116 -2.63 16.84 12.96
N THR A 117 -3.69 16.15 13.37
CA THR A 117 -3.60 15.06 14.34
C THR A 117 -2.82 13.87 13.79
N GLY A 118 -3.13 13.44 12.56
CA GLY A 118 -2.42 12.36 11.87
C GLY A 118 -0.95 12.72 11.59
N ILE A 119 -0.71 13.95 11.10
CA ILE A 119 0.65 14.43 10.81
C ILE A 119 1.49 14.46 12.10
N SER A 120 0.96 15.00 13.19
CA SER A 120 1.68 15.07 14.46
C SER A 120 1.98 13.70 15.03
N ALA A 121 1.09 12.74 14.87
CA ALA A 121 1.31 11.35 15.27
C ALA A 121 2.45 10.71 14.44
N ALA A 122 2.42 10.84 13.11
CA ALA A 122 3.49 10.35 12.24
C ALA A 122 4.84 11.01 12.56
N MET A 123 4.86 12.33 12.78
CA MET A 123 6.09 13.08 13.13
C MET A 123 6.76 12.58 14.41
N ARG A 124 6.00 12.14 15.41
CA ARG A 124 6.55 11.58 16.66
C ARG A 124 7.36 10.31 16.42
N HIS A 125 7.06 9.59 15.36
CA HIS A 125 7.70 8.31 15.03
C HIS A 125 8.60 8.42 13.78
N LEU A 126 8.95 9.66 13.37
CA LEU A 126 9.72 9.93 12.15
C LEU A 126 11.02 9.10 12.03
N PRO A 127 11.86 8.94 13.07
CA PRO A 127 13.06 8.10 12.96
C PRO A 127 12.76 6.64 12.60
N THR A 128 11.71 6.06 13.20
CA THR A 128 11.27 4.69 12.91
C THR A 128 10.67 4.60 11.50
N ILE A 129 9.91 5.60 11.07
CA ILE A 129 9.33 5.70 9.73
C ILE A 129 10.43 5.77 8.67
N VAL A 130 11.47 6.58 8.87
CA VAL A 130 12.62 6.68 7.96
C VAL A 130 13.36 5.35 7.88
N ALA A 131 13.65 4.74 9.03
CA ALA A 131 14.31 3.43 9.08
C ALA A 131 13.48 2.36 8.35
N TRP A 132 12.17 2.35 8.54
CA TRP A 132 11.27 1.43 7.85
C TRP A 132 11.18 1.74 6.34
N GLY A 133 11.13 3.00 5.95
CA GLY A 133 11.15 3.43 4.54
C GLY A 133 12.41 2.96 3.81
N ILE A 134 13.58 3.06 4.46
CA ILE A 134 14.85 2.53 3.92
C ILE A 134 14.77 1.01 3.72
N ILE A 135 14.29 0.27 4.71
CA ILE A 135 14.15 -1.20 4.61
C ILE A 135 13.19 -1.58 3.48
N THR A 136 12.05 -0.91 3.39
CA THR A 136 11.08 -1.12 2.31
C THR A 136 11.68 -0.77 0.94
N GLY A 137 12.46 0.32 0.86
CA GLY A 137 13.17 0.72 -0.35
C GLY A 137 14.17 -0.34 -0.80
N ILE A 138 14.99 -0.87 0.13
CA ILE A 138 15.94 -1.96 -0.16
C ILE A 138 15.19 -3.19 -0.68
N PHE A 139 14.11 -3.60 -0.01
CA PHE A 139 13.31 -4.74 -0.43
C PHE A 139 12.73 -4.53 -1.84
N GLY A 140 12.18 -3.35 -2.12
CA GLY A 140 11.62 -3.02 -3.43
C GLY A 140 12.66 -3.07 -4.56
N ILE A 141 13.86 -2.52 -4.34
CA ILE A 141 14.97 -2.59 -5.31
C ILE A 141 15.40 -4.05 -5.52
N LEU A 142 15.55 -4.81 -4.43
CA LEU A 142 15.93 -6.23 -4.54
C LEU A 142 14.92 -7.03 -5.37
N MET A 143 13.63 -6.85 -5.12
CA MET A 143 12.57 -7.52 -5.89
C MET A 143 12.57 -7.08 -7.35
N ARG A 144 12.83 -5.81 -7.63
CA ARG A 144 12.99 -5.31 -8.99
C ARG A 144 14.16 -5.98 -9.71
N LEU A 145 15.34 -6.03 -9.09
CA LEU A 145 16.53 -6.68 -9.68
C LEU A 145 16.27 -8.17 -9.97
N ILE A 146 15.57 -8.87 -9.07
CA ILE A 146 15.23 -10.29 -9.29
C ILE A 146 14.28 -10.44 -10.49
N ARG A 147 13.25 -9.57 -10.59
CA ARG A 147 12.31 -9.60 -11.72
C ARG A 147 12.98 -9.25 -13.04
N ASP A 148 13.82 -8.23 -13.05
CA ASP A 148 14.56 -7.80 -14.25
C ASP A 148 15.54 -8.90 -14.71
N ALA A 149 16.27 -9.53 -13.79
CA ALA A 149 17.16 -10.64 -14.10
C ALA A 149 16.39 -11.87 -14.64
N ALA A 150 15.23 -12.17 -14.08
CA ALA A 150 14.37 -13.25 -14.57
C ALA A 150 13.81 -12.93 -15.97
N ALA A 151 13.27 -11.72 -16.17
CA ALA A 151 12.67 -11.30 -17.44
C ALA A 151 13.69 -11.28 -18.59
N ASN A 152 14.93 -10.88 -18.31
CA ASN A 152 16.01 -10.81 -19.31
C ASN A 152 16.70 -12.17 -19.55
N SER A 153 16.33 -13.23 -18.82
CA SER A 153 16.90 -14.56 -19.03
C SER A 153 16.47 -15.13 -20.39
N LYS A 154 17.44 -15.67 -21.13
CA LYS A 154 17.16 -16.39 -22.39
C LYS A 154 16.49 -17.76 -22.17
N ASN A 155 16.47 -18.25 -20.92
CA ASN A 155 15.86 -19.53 -20.55
C ASN A 155 14.44 -19.31 -20.01
N PRO A 156 13.38 -19.79 -20.71
CA PRO A 156 11.98 -19.66 -20.25
C PRO A 156 11.73 -20.24 -18.86
N ALA A 157 12.43 -21.31 -18.50
CA ALA A 157 12.29 -21.92 -17.18
C ALA A 157 12.77 -20.96 -16.07
N MET A 158 13.86 -20.21 -16.31
CA MET A 158 14.35 -19.21 -15.36
C MET A 158 13.40 -18.02 -15.22
N GLN A 159 12.71 -17.62 -16.28
CA GLN A 159 11.67 -16.58 -16.20
C GLN A 159 10.54 -17.01 -15.29
N VAL A 160 10.05 -18.25 -15.42
CA VAL A 160 8.98 -18.80 -14.58
C VAL A 160 9.43 -18.96 -13.13
N VAL A 161 10.62 -19.50 -12.90
CA VAL A 161 11.17 -19.67 -11.53
C VAL A 161 11.35 -18.32 -10.84
N GLY A 162 11.88 -17.31 -11.53
CA GLY A 162 12.05 -15.98 -11.00
C GLY A 162 10.71 -15.29 -10.67
N ALA A 163 9.70 -15.46 -11.53
CA ALA A 163 8.35 -14.94 -11.27
C ALA A 163 7.70 -15.59 -10.04
N ILE A 164 7.81 -16.93 -9.91
CA ILE A 164 7.31 -17.66 -8.74
C ILE A 164 8.04 -17.23 -7.47
N PHE A 165 9.38 -17.11 -7.51
CA PHE A 165 10.16 -16.66 -6.38
C PHE A 165 9.76 -15.24 -5.94
N ALA A 166 9.65 -14.30 -6.88
CA ALA A 166 9.22 -12.93 -6.60
C ALA A 166 7.81 -12.92 -5.96
N PHE A 167 6.88 -13.69 -6.50
CA PHE A 167 5.52 -13.80 -5.95
C PHE A 167 5.53 -14.32 -4.50
N ILE A 168 6.28 -15.38 -4.22
CA ILE A 168 6.38 -15.94 -2.86
C ILE A 168 7.03 -14.95 -1.91
N ALA A 169 8.12 -14.29 -2.31
CA ALA A 169 8.84 -13.33 -1.49
C ALA A 169 7.97 -12.09 -1.18
N GLU A 170 7.27 -11.57 -2.17
CA GLU A 170 6.36 -10.42 -2.02
C GLU A 170 5.15 -10.77 -1.15
N THR A 171 4.60 -11.98 -1.29
CA THR A 171 3.49 -12.46 -0.45
C THR A 171 3.94 -12.63 1.00
N ALA A 172 5.10 -13.24 1.25
CA ALA A 172 5.67 -13.39 2.58
C ALA A 172 5.98 -12.02 3.22
N TRP A 173 6.49 -11.07 2.44
CA TRP A 173 6.71 -9.70 2.88
C TRP A 173 5.40 -9.04 3.27
N TRP A 174 4.38 -9.10 2.42
CA TRP A 174 3.06 -8.52 2.66
C TRP A 174 2.44 -9.07 3.96
N ILE A 175 2.45 -10.40 4.16
CA ILE A 175 1.94 -11.05 5.37
C ILE A 175 2.67 -10.53 6.61
N THR A 176 4.00 -10.51 6.58
CA THR A 176 4.82 -10.15 7.74
C THR A 176 4.72 -8.67 8.09
N THR A 177 4.47 -7.82 7.12
CA THR A 177 4.45 -6.36 7.31
C THR A 177 3.06 -5.75 7.37
N PHE A 178 2.01 -6.57 7.28
CA PHE A 178 0.62 -6.13 7.18
C PHE A 178 0.21 -5.13 8.28
N PHE A 179 0.62 -5.37 9.53
CA PHE A 179 0.31 -4.50 10.65
C PHE A 179 1.47 -3.61 11.10
N ILE A 180 2.52 -3.47 10.32
CA ILE A 180 3.71 -2.74 10.76
C ILE A 180 3.42 -1.26 10.96
N ILE A 181 2.58 -0.65 10.09
CA ILE A 181 2.19 0.75 10.19
C ILE A 181 1.41 1.03 11.49
N PRO A 182 0.32 0.29 11.81
CA PRO A 182 -0.33 0.41 13.11
C PRO A 182 0.64 0.21 14.30
N MET A 183 1.52 -0.79 14.25
CA MET A 183 2.49 -1.06 15.32
C MET A 183 3.46 0.11 15.56
N ILE A 184 3.88 0.80 14.49
CA ILE A 184 4.74 1.98 14.59
C ILE A 184 3.96 3.17 15.16
N VAL A 185 2.80 3.52 14.58
CA VAL A 185 2.14 4.79 14.88
C VAL A 185 1.22 4.73 16.09
N LEU A 186 0.60 3.58 16.39
CA LEU A 186 -0.32 3.43 17.51
C LEU A 186 0.37 2.90 18.77
N GLU A 187 1.34 1.99 18.62
CA GLU A 187 2.05 1.40 19.76
C GLU A 187 3.45 2.01 19.97
N GLY A 188 3.94 2.84 19.07
CA GLY A 188 5.27 3.46 19.17
C GLY A 188 6.44 2.47 19.10
N LYS A 189 6.23 1.28 18.51
CA LYS A 189 7.26 0.25 18.41
C LYS A 189 8.37 0.63 17.45
N GLY A 190 9.61 0.30 17.80
CA GLY A 190 10.74 0.34 16.88
C GLY A 190 10.58 -0.69 15.76
N VAL A 191 11.34 -0.54 14.66
CA VAL A 191 11.21 -1.37 13.45
C VAL A 191 11.22 -2.87 13.72
N ARG A 192 12.19 -3.35 14.52
CA ARG A 192 12.35 -4.78 14.83
C ARG A 192 11.15 -5.35 15.60
N ASP A 193 10.70 -4.61 16.60
CA ASP A 193 9.59 -5.04 17.45
C ASP A 193 8.27 -4.95 16.70
N ALA A 194 8.09 -3.90 15.88
CA ALA A 194 6.94 -3.74 15.00
C ALA A 194 6.85 -4.90 13.99
N PHE A 195 7.98 -5.29 13.37
CA PHE A 195 8.02 -6.40 12.42
C PHE A 195 7.66 -7.76 13.07
N ASN A 196 8.28 -8.07 14.22
CA ASN A 196 7.99 -9.31 14.93
C ASN A 196 6.55 -9.37 15.45
N SER A 197 6.03 -8.26 15.96
CA SER A 197 4.66 -8.15 16.45
C SER A 197 3.65 -8.23 15.31
N SER A 198 3.91 -7.59 14.17
CA SER A 198 3.06 -7.63 12.98
C SER A 198 2.87 -9.05 12.48
N LYS A 199 3.99 -9.77 12.27
CA LYS A 199 3.98 -11.19 11.89
C LYS A 199 3.18 -12.03 12.88
N GLY A 200 3.46 -11.88 14.18
CA GLY A 200 2.80 -12.65 15.24
C GLY A 200 1.30 -12.41 15.25
N LEU A 201 0.87 -11.14 15.16
CA LEU A 201 -0.54 -10.77 15.17
C LEU A 201 -1.25 -11.29 13.91
N PHE A 202 -0.65 -11.16 12.73
CA PHE A 202 -1.23 -11.64 11.49
C PHE A 202 -1.47 -13.16 11.50
N VAL A 203 -0.43 -13.94 11.83
CA VAL A 203 -0.50 -15.42 11.84
C VAL A 203 -1.52 -15.91 12.87
N LYS A 204 -1.59 -15.27 14.06
CA LYS A 204 -2.56 -15.64 15.09
C LYS A 204 -4.00 -15.31 14.70
N THR A 205 -4.21 -14.20 13.98
CA THR A 205 -5.57 -13.74 13.63
C THR A 205 -6.13 -14.44 12.39
N TRP A 206 -5.29 -14.68 11.37
CA TRP A 206 -5.74 -15.20 10.06
C TRP A 206 -4.95 -16.40 9.55
N GLY A 207 -4.07 -17.01 10.32
CA GLY A 207 -3.19 -18.09 9.85
C GLY A 207 -3.92 -19.27 9.18
N GLU A 208 -5.18 -19.48 9.51
CA GLU A 208 -6.03 -20.55 8.93
C GLU A 208 -7.03 -20.03 7.88
N ASN A 209 -7.29 -18.71 7.76
CA ASN A 209 -8.37 -18.14 6.95
C ASN A 209 -7.98 -16.89 6.14
N ILE A 210 -6.93 -16.97 5.35
CA ILE A 210 -6.40 -15.84 4.52
C ILE A 210 -7.35 -15.39 3.40
N THR A 211 -8.39 -16.13 3.08
CA THR A 211 -9.24 -15.92 1.89
C THR A 211 -10.19 -14.71 1.94
N SER A 212 -10.26 -13.97 3.05
CA SER A 212 -11.26 -12.90 3.23
C SER A 212 -10.82 -11.48 2.81
N SER A 213 -9.56 -11.26 2.42
CA SER A 213 -9.00 -9.91 2.20
C SER A 213 -9.22 -9.31 0.79
N LEU A 214 -9.91 -10.02 -0.12
CA LEU A 214 -10.00 -9.64 -1.54
C LEU A 214 -11.04 -8.54 -1.87
N GLY A 215 -11.75 -8.01 -0.87
CA GLY A 215 -12.92 -7.16 -1.14
C GLY A 215 -12.64 -5.75 -1.66
N VAL A 216 -11.61 -5.09 -1.14
CA VAL A 216 -11.28 -3.70 -1.54
C VAL A 216 -10.78 -3.66 -2.98
N GLY A 217 -9.97 -4.63 -3.39
CA GLY A 217 -9.47 -4.73 -4.76
C GLY A 217 -10.59 -4.88 -5.80
N LEU A 218 -11.69 -5.58 -5.47
CA LEU A 218 -12.84 -5.71 -6.35
C LEU A 218 -13.53 -4.37 -6.61
N ILE A 219 -13.66 -3.53 -5.59
CA ILE A 219 -14.26 -2.19 -5.75
C ILE A 219 -13.35 -1.30 -6.60
N GLY A 220 -12.04 -1.34 -6.36
CA GLY A 220 -11.08 -0.66 -7.22
C GLY A 220 -11.22 -1.05 -8.68
N PHE A 221 -11.37 -2.36 -8.95
CA PHE A 221 -11.61 -2.88 -10.30
C PHE A 221 -12.91 -2.36 -10.92
N LEU A 222 -14.00 -2.32 -10.15
CA LEU A 222 -15.28 -1.75 -10.61
C LEU A 222 -15.19 -0.26 -10.91
N LEU A 223 -14.44 0.51 -10.11
CA LEU A 223 -14.20 1.94 -10.36
C LEU A 223 -13.38 2.16 -11.64
N VAL A 224 -12.40 1.30 -11.93
CA VAL A 224 -11.67 1.33 -13.20
C VAL A 224 -12.59 1.03 -14.39
N ILE A 225 -13.45 0.01 -14.28
CA ILE A 225 -14.46 -0.25 -15.32
C ILE A 225 -15.34 0.97 -15.53
N LEU A 226 -15.80 1.62 -14.47
CA LEU A 226 -16.60 2.84 -14.55
C LEU A 226 -15.87 3.97 -15.27
N ALA A 227 -14.58 4.17 -15.03
CA ALA A 227 -13.78 5.17 -15.72
C ALA A 227 -13.77 4.96 -17.24
N PHE A 228 -13.59 3.72 -17.69
CA PHE A 228 -13.65 3.36 -19.11
C PHE A 228 -15.09 3.45 -19.66
N ALA A 229 -16.10 3.05 -18.89
CA ALA A 229 -17.50 3.13 -19.30
C ALA A 229 -17.98 4.57 -19.53
N VAL A 230 -17.38 5.54 -18.84
CA VAL A 230 -17.65 6.97 -19.06
C VAL A 230 -16.82 7.54 -20.19
N GLY A 231 -15.52 7.25 -20.23
CA GLY A 231 -14.62 7.90 -21.19
C GLY A 231 -14.68 7.34 -22.60
N ILE A 232 -14.88 6.02 -22.78
CA ILE A 232 -14.97 5.42 -24.12
C ILE A 232 -16.14 5.99 -24.94
N PRO A 233 -17.37 6.10 -24.43
CA PRO A 233 -18.46 6.71 -25.19
C PRO A 233 -18.18 8.16 -25.64
N LEU A 234 -17.49 8.95 -24.79
CA LEU A 234 -17.09 10.31 -25.17
C LEU A 234 -16.12 10.30 -26.36
N ILE A 235 -15.16 9.37 -26.38
CA ILE A 235 -14.23 9.19 -27.50
C ILE A 235 -14.98 8.78 -28.78
N LEU A 236 -15.97 7.91 -28.66
CA LEU A 236 -16.74 7.40 -29.80
C LEU A 236 -17.66 8.45 -30.46
N VAL A 237 -17.99 9.55 -29.74
CA VAL A 237 -18.75 10.69 -30.28
C VAL A 237 -17.83 11.87 -30.63
N ASP A 238 -16.58 11.60 -31.02
CA ASP A 238 -15.56 12.58 -31.43
C ASP A 238 -15.10 13.54 -30.31
N LEU A 239 -15.49 13.34 -29.07
CA LEU A 239 -14.99 14.07 -27.91
C LEU A 239 -13.73 13.40 -27.32
N VAL A 240 -12.70 13.24 -28.17
CA VAL A 240 -11.50 12.45 -27.82
C VAL A 240 -10.78 13.00 -26.60
N LEU A 241 -10.47 14.31 -26.58
CA LEU A 241 -9.76 14.93 -25.46
C LEU A 241 -10.56 14.87 -24.15
N PRO A 242 -11.86 15.27 -24.11
CA PRO A 242 -12.72 15.09 -22.93
C PRO A 242 -12.80 13.64 -22.45
N GLY A 243 -12.88 12.67 -23.38
CA GLY A 243 -12.95 11.25 -23.04
C GLY A 243 -11.66 10.74 -22.37
N ILE A 244 -10.49 11.11 -22.91
CA ILE A 244 -9.18 10.77 -22.30
C ILE A 244 -9.06 11.43 -20.92
N VAL A 245 -9.39 12.70 -20.80
CA VAL A 245 -9.34 13.42 -19.52
C VAL A 245 -10.28 12.77 -18.50
N ALA A 246 -11.49 12.38 -18.89
CA ALA A 246 -12.44 11.69 -18.01
C ALA A 246 -11.88 10.36 -17.51
N ILE A 247 -11.29 9.52 -18.39
CA ILE A 247 -10.65 8.26 -18.00
C ILE A 247 -9.53 8.51 -16.99
N VAL A 248 -8.62 9.43 -17.31
CA VAL A 248 -7.46 9.72 -16.44
C VAL A 248 -7.89 10.22 -15.07
N VAL A 249 -8.81 11.20 -15.01
CA VAL A 249 -9.30 11.78 -13.76
C VAL A 249 -10.03 10.73 -12.92
N LEU A 250 -10.93 9.96 -13.52
CA LEU A 250 -11.68 8.93 -12.80
C LEU A 250 -10.77 7.80 -12.31
N MET A 251 -9.76 7.41 -13.10
CA MET A 251 -8.76 6.44 -12.66
C MET A 251 -7.93 6.96 -11.48
N LEU A 252 -7.48 8.20 -11.52
CA LEU A 252 -6.73 8.81 -10.41
C LEU A 252 -7.60 8.86 -9.14
N LEU A 253 -8.86 9.27 -9.25
CA LEU A 253 -9.79 9.26 -8.12
C LEU A 253 -10.03 7.84 -7.58
N ALA A 254 -10.19 6.85 -8.46
CA ALA A 254 -10.34 5.45 -8.08
C ALA A 254 -9.13 4.93 -7.31
N ILE A 255 -7.92 5.22 -7.79
CA ILE A 255 -6.66 4.84 -7.15
C ILE A 255 -6.54 5.49 -5.77
N LEU A 256 -6.77 6.80 -5.67
CA LEU A 256 -6.70 7.53 -4.39
C LEU A 256 -7.68 6.96 -3.38
N TRP A 257 -8.92 6.72 -3.81
CA TRP A 257 -9.97 6.19 -2.93
C TRP A 257 -9.65 4.77 -2.45
N THR A 258 -9.26 3.88 -3.38
CA THR A 258 -8.96 2.48 -3.07
C THR A 258 -7.76 2.37 -2.12
N ASN A 259 -6.66 3.09 -2.41
CA ASN A 259 -5.48 3.06 -1.54
C ASN A 259 -5.80 3.62 -0.14
N THR A 260 -6.59 4.69 -0.04
CA THR A 260 -7.01 5.22 1.27
C THR A 260 -7.87 4.20 2.00
N ALA A 261 -8.83 3.56 1.31
CA ALA A 261 -9.70 2.54 1.90
C ALA A 261 -8.91 1.32 2.40
N GLU A 262 -7.86 0.90 1.69
CA GLU A 262 -6.98 -0.18 2.15
C GLU A 262 -6.29 0.15 3.48
N VAL A 263 -5.76 1.36 3.63
CA VAL A 263 -5.12 1.78 4.89
C VAL A 263 -6.14 1.83 6.04
N VAL A 264 -7.36 2.32 5.78
CA VAL A 264 -8.46 2.34 6.76
C VAL A 264 -8.86 0.93 7.15
N VAL A 265 -8.96 -0.01 6.19
CA VAL A 265 -9.23 -1.44 6.46
C VAL A 265 -8.16 -2.03 7.36
N VAL A 266 -6.88 -1.78 7.08
CA VAL A 266 -5.79 -2.28 7.92
C VAL A 266 -5.90 -1.75 9.35
N ALA A 267 -6.28 -0.48 9.53
CA ALA A 267 -6.52 0.09 10.86
C ALA A 267 -7.69 -0.58 11.58
N ALA A 268 -8.80 -0.84 10.88
CA ALA A 268 -9.96 -1.53 11.44
C ALA A 268 -9.66 -2.99 11.80
N LEU A 269 -8.94 -3.70 10.92
CA LEU A 269 -8.50 -5.08 11.14
C LEU A 269 -7.48 -5.19 12.28
N TYR A 270 -6.63 -4.17 12.44
CA TYR A 270 -5.72 -4.09 13.59
C TYR A 270 -6.47 -3.98 14.90
N GLU A 271 -7.50 -3.12 14.96
CA GLU A 271 -8.34 -2.99 16.15
C GLU A 271 -9.08 -4.29 16.45
N PHE A 272 -9.68 -4.92 15.44
CA PHE A 272 -10.28 -6.25 15.58
C PHE A 272 -9.28 -7.29 16.11
N ALA A 273 -8.07 -7.32 15.55
CA ALA A 273 -7.03 -8.25 15.98
C ALA A 273 -6.62 -8.05 17.45
N LYS A 274 -6.74 -6.83 17.98
CA LYS A 274 -6.40 -6.49 19.36
C LYS A 274 -7.56 -6.72 20.34
N THR A 275 -8.76 -6.33 19.96
CA THR A 275 -9.93 -6.29 20.87
C THR A 275 -10.86 -7.50 20.71
N GLY A 276 -10.91 -8.11 19.55
CA GLY A 276 -11.88 -9.13 19.19
C GLY A 276 -13.19 -8.59 18.64
N GLU A 277 -13.31 -7.29 18.60
CA GLU A 277 -14.52 -6.62 18.15
C GLU A 277 -14.19 -5.72 16.95
N MET A 278 -15.00 -5.81 15.89
CA MET A 278 -14.88 -4.89 14.77
C MET A 278 -15.31 -3.49 15.23
N PRO A 279 -14.52 -2.44 14.93
CA PRO A 279 -14.94 -1.07 15.24
C PRO A 279 -16.30 -0.77 14.65
N ASP A 280 -17.21 -0.21 15.45
CA ASP A 280 -18.58 0.05 15.00
C ASP A 280 -18.74 1.50 14.55
N LEU A 281 -19.05 1.67 13.27
CA LEU A 281 -19.44 2.92 12.68
C LEU A 281 -20.88 2.78 12.18
N ASP A 282 -21.85 3.32 12.93
CA ASP A 282 -23.30 3.27 12.59
C ASP A 282 -23.87 1.86 12.44
N GLY A 283 -23.46 0.91 13.26
CA GLY A 283 -23.88 -0.48 13.20
C GLY A 283 -23.23 -1.30 12.10
N THR A 284 -22.32 -0.70 11.32
CA THR A 284 -21.65 -1.40 10.20
C THR A 284 -20.64 -2.41 10.69
N GLY A 285 -19.93 -2.13 11.80
CA GLY A 285 -18.90 -3.02 12.35
C GLY A 285 -19.44 -4.37 12.76
N LYS A 286 -20.57 -4.40 13.46
CA LYS A 286 -21.24 -5.65 13.86
C LYS A 286 -21.68 -6.46 12.64
N GLN A 287 -22.29 -5.82 11.63
CA GLN A 287 -22.69 -6.48 10.38
C GLN A 287 -21.48 -7.07 9.63
N VAL A 288 -20.33 -6.40 9.67
CA VAL A 288 -19.07 -6.90 9.09
C VAL A 288 -18.63 -8.16 9.83
N GLN A 289 -18.59 -8.10 11.16
CA GLN A 289 -18.17 -9.21 12.01
C GLN A 289 -19.07 -10.44 11.83
N GLU A 290 -20.39 -10.30 11.83
CA GLU A 290 -21.37 -11.35 11.53
C GLU A 290 -21.14 -11.97 10.14
N ARG A 291 -21.01 -11.15 9.11
CA ARG A 291 -20.80 -11.62 7.71
C ARG A 291 -19.47 -12.32 7.48
N LEU A 292 -18.45 -11.96 8.27
CA LEU A 292 -17.14 -12.61 8.23
C LEU A 292 -17.14 -13.94 9.00
N GLY A 293 -18.17 -14.23 9.80
CA GLY A 293 -18.24 -15.41 10.66
C GLY A 293 -17.23 -15.37 11.80
N TRP A 294 -16.84 -14.15 12.22
CA TRP A 294 -15.85 -13.92 13.29
C TRP A 294 -16.49 -13.77 14.68
N GLU A 295 -17.76 -14.13 14.82
CA GLU A 295 -18.48 -14.09 16.09
C GLU A 295 -17.96 -15.12 17.10
N ASN A 296 -17.42 -16.24 16.61
CA ASN A 296 -16.93 -17.33 17.44
C ASN A 296 -15.41 -17.43 17.31
N GLU A 297 -14.71 -16.59 18.07
CA GLU A 297 -13.27 -16.77 18.23
C GLU A 297 -12.94 -18.11 18.87
N SER A 298 -11.85 -18.75 18.42
CA SER A 298 -11.34 -19.93 19.08
C SER A 298 -10.98 -19.62 20.56
N PRO A 299 -11.17 -20.55 21.49
CA PRO A 299 -10.78 -20.37 22.89
C PRO A 299 -9.30 -19.95 23.06
N GLU A 300 -8.43 -20.38 22.16
CA GLU A 300 -7.01 -20.04 22.14
C GLU A 300 -6.77 -18.55 21.82
N MET A 301 -7.53 -17.99 20.88
CA MET A 301 -7.46 -16.58 20.53
C MET A 301 -7.97 -15.70 21.67
N GLN A 302 -9.08 -16.10 22.31
CA GLN A 302 -9.61 -15.41 23.49
C GLN A 302 -8.63 -15.42 24.67
N ALA A 303 -7.96 -16.55 24.92
CA ALA A 303 -6.95 -16.69 25.98
C ALA A 303 -5.74 -15.80 25.69
N TRP A 304 -5.29 -15.75 24.43
CA TRP A 304 -4.18 -14.90 24.03
C TRP A 304 -4.48 -13.40 24.21
N ARG A 305 -5.68 -12.96 23.84
CA ARG A 305 -6.10 -11.56 24.04
C ARG A 305 -6.18 -11.16 25.51
N LYS A 306 -6.61 -12.09 26.36
CA LYS A 306 -6.66 -11.89 27.82
C LYS A 306 -5.29 -11.97 28.49
N GLY A 307 -4.22 -12.25 27.72
CA GLY A 307 -2.87 -12.41 28.26
C GLY A 307 -2.70 -13.65 29.15
N THR A 308 -3.55 -14.67 28.95
CA THR A 308 -3.59 -15.91 29.75
C THR A 308 -3.01 -17.11 28.97
N ALA A 309 -2.50 -16.89 27.73
CA ALA A 309 -1.85 -17.90 26.90
C ALA A 309 -0.36 -17.59 26.68
#